data_1bb8070300d38687b867c66a0b9cfa29
#
_entry.id   1bb8070300d38687b867c66a0b9cfa29
#
_cell.length_a   1.000
_cell.length_b   1.000
_cell.length_c   1.000
_cell.angle_alpha   90.00
_cell.angle_beta   90.00
_cell.angle_gamma   90.00
#
_symmetry.space_group_name_H-M   'P 1'
#
loop_
_entity.id
_entity.type
_entity.pdbx_description
1 polymer ?
#
loop_
_entity_poly.entity_id
_entity_poly.type
_entity_poly.pdbx_seq_one_letter_code
_entity_poly.pdbx_strand_id
1 'polypeptide(L)'
;MVESAKEPGTSETDDSGISKQLNELKGLNIQKEKIDASYREVFPKVDPYFVHDIFLRMREDPTYKDKGPMYTVEVFTKEGTDTEESRRHISRTTGMAPAIYDKGTHYVTHMRMTPEILKKLNDFEHVLEIYGTYTGTDASIGPAHDLGDFRKRYQDDGRQKNIS
;
A
#
# COMPACT_ATOMS: atom_id res chain seq x y z
N MET A 1 32.12 52.20 -39.01
CA MET A 1 31.48 51.91 -37.71
C MET A 1 30.93 50.53 -37.79
N VAL A 2 31.58 49.60 -37.12
CA VAL A 2 31.16 48.19 -37.03
C VAL A 2 30.61 48.00 -35.61
N GLU A 3 29.31 47.80 -35.55
CA GLU A 3 28.59 47.56 -34.31
C GLU A 3 28.79 46.09 -33.88
N SER A 4 29.46 45.91 -32.74
CA SER A 4 29.77 44.59 -32.16
C SER A 4 28.52 44.03 -31.50
N ALA A 5 27.95 42.97 -32.05
CA ALA A 5 26.87 42.22 -31.46
C ALA A 5 27.38 41.47 -30.23
N LYS A 6 26.79 41.79 -29.09
CA LYS A 6 27.00 41.15 -27.78
C LYS A 6 26.28 39.83 -27.78
N GLU A 7 27.01 38.73 -27.73
CA GLU A 7 26.41 37.39 -27.55
C GLU A 7 25.66 37.28 -26.17
N PRO A 8 24.50 36.64 -26.13
CA PRO A 8 23.83 36.38 -24.87
C PRO A 8 24.57 35.29 -24.08
N GLY A 9 25.01 35.64 -22.90
CA GLY A 9 25.65 34.73 -21.96
C GLY A 9 24.85 33.45 -21.74
N THR A 10 25.45 32.32 -22.02
CA THR A 10 24.99 31.01 -21.57
C THR A 10 24.90 31.01 -20.06
N SER A 11 23.67 30.88 -19.52
CA SER A 11 23.44 30.64 -18.12
C SER A 11 24.07 29.30 -17.76
N GLU A 12 25.18 29.32 -17.03
CA GLU A 12 25.67 28.14 -16.31
C GLU A 12 24.55 27.72 -15.37
N THR A 13 23.76 26.72 -15.76
CA THR A 13 22.84 26.06 -14.86
C THR A 13 23.68 25.46 -13.73
N ASP A 14 23.36 25.83 -12.50
CA ASP A 14 24.05 25.43 -11.27
C ASP A 14 23.93 23.90 -11.07
N ASP A 15 24.79 23.16 -11.74
CA ASP A 15 24.87 21.69 -11.73
C ASP A 15 25.18 21.15 -10.31
N SER A 16 25.79 21.97 -9.46
CA SER A 16 26.11 21.63 -8.08
C SER A 16 24.87 21.56 -7.19
N GLY A 17 23.89 22.45 -7.41
CA GLY A 17 22.62 22.47 -6.69
C GLY A 17 21.75 21.25 -7.01
N ILE A 18 21.68 20.89 -8.30
CA ILE A 18 20.93 19.72 -8.74
C ILE A 18 21.53 18.42 -8.19
N SER A 19 22.86 18.28 -8.25
CA SER A 19 23.56 17.13 -7.70
C SER A 19 23.34 16.95 -6.20
N LYS A 20 23.31 18.04 -5.43
CA LYS A 20 23.01 18.00 -4.00
C LYS A 20 21.57 17.54 -3.73
N GLN A 21 20.59 18.10 -4.45
CA GLN A 21 19.18 17.69 -4.33
C GLN A 21 18.98 16.21 -4.68
N LEU A 22 19.63 15.71 -5.73
CA LEU A 22 19.56 14.30 -6.10
C LEU A 22 20.14 13.38 -5.01
N ASN A 23 21.22 13.77 -4.36
CA ASN A 23 21.80 13.00 -3.25
C ASN A 23 20.90 13.00 -2.01
N GLU A 24 20.26 14.11 -1.71
CA GLU A 24 19.25 14.19 -0.63
C GLU A 24 18.06 13.27 -0.93
N LEU A 25 17.52 13.26 -2.15
CA LEU A 25 16.45 12.36 -2.56
C LEU A 25 16.86 10.89 -2.47
N LYS A 26 18.09 10.53 -2.85
CA LYS A 26 18.61 9.16 -2.68
C LYS A 26 18.67 8.77 -1.19
N GLY A 27 19.11 9.69 -0.32
CA GLY A 27 19.11 9.48 1.13
C GLY A 27 17.72 9.22 1.70
N LEU A 28 16.73 9.99 1.27
CA LEU A 28 15.32 9.81 1.67
C LEU A 28 14.76 8.47 1.18
N ASN A 29 15.09 8.03 -0.04
CA ASN A 29 14.67 6.74 -0.56
C ASN A 29 15.23 5.57 0.27
N ILE A 30 16.49 5.62 0.67
CA ILE A 30 17.11 4.61 1.54
C ILE A 30 16.42 4.54 2.90
N GLN A 31 16.05 5.68 3.48
CA GLN A 31 15.30 5.73 4.73
C GLN A 31 13.90 5.12 4.57
N LYS A 32 13.21 5.44 3.47
CA LYS A 32 11.91 4.87 3.14
C LYS A 32 11.97 3.35 3.02
N GLU A 33 12.95 2.82 2.29
CA GLU A 33 13.15 1.37 2.14
C GLU A 33 13.34 0.67 3.49
N LYS A 34 14.07 1.27 4.43
CA LYS A 34 14.25 0.74 5.78
C LYS A 34 12.94 0.71 6.57
N ILE A 35 12.13 1.76 6.47
CA ILE A 35 10.82 1.83 7.11
C ILE A 35 9.89 0.76 6.52
N ASP A 36 9.83 0.64 5.20
CA ASP A 36 9.02 -0.36 4.51
C ASP A 36 9.45 -1.78 4.89
N ALA A 37 10.75 -2.05 5.03
CA ALA A 37 11.28 -3.32 5.50
C ALA A 37 10.82 -3.64 6.94
N SER A 38 10.86 -2.66 7.85
CA SER A 38 10.37 -2.82 9.21
C SER A 38 8.87 -3.12 9.27
N TYR A 39 8.06 -2.48 8.41
CA TYR A 39 6.64 -2.81 8.31
C TYR A 39 6.41 -4.24 7.81
N ARG A 40 7.19 -4.71 6.84
CA ARG A 40 7.08 -6.07 6.30
C ARG A 40 7.48 -7.17 7.30
N GLU A 41 8.35 -6.86 8.26
CA GLU A 41 8.65 -7.80 9.34
C GLU A 41 7.42 -8.09 10.22
N VAL A 42 6.60 -7.08 10.50
CA VAL A 42 5.41 -7.20 11.36
C VAL A 42 4.15 -7.56 10.55
N PHE A 43 4.04 -7.01 9.35
CA PHE A 43 2.88 -7.11 8.46
C PHE A 43 3.30 -7.58 7.06
N PRO A 44 3.80 -8.83 6.91
CA PRO A 44 4.37 -9.29 5.63
C PRO A 44 3.39 -9.34 4.46
N LYS A 45 2.09 -9.38 4.72
CA LYS A 45 1.03 -9.45 3.70
C LYS A 45 0.33 -8.11 3.46
N VAL A 46 0.75 -7.05 4.13
CA VAL A 46 0.10 -5.73 4.03
C VAL A 46 0.97 -4.79 3.22
N ASP A 47 0.34 -3.99 2.37
CA ASP A 47 1.02 -2.90 1.69
C ASP A 47 1.67 -1.95 2.70
N PRO A 48 3.00 -1.72 2.64
CA PRO A 48 3.71 -0.85 3.57
C PRO A 48 3.16 0.58 3.62
N TYR A 49 2.64 1.10 2.52
CA TYR A 49 2.01 2.43 2.49
C TYR A 49 0.75 2.47 3.32
N PHE A 50 -0.06 1.41 3.28
CA PHE A 50 -1.25 1.29 4.10
C PHE A 50 -0.91 1.25 5.59
N VAL A 51 0.10 0.45 5.97
CA VAL A 51 0.60 0.41 7.36
C VAL A 51 1.06 1.79 7.80
N HIS A 52 1.87 2.45 6.98
CA HIS A 52 2.39 3.79 7.28
C HIS A 52 1.27 4.82 7.46
N ASP A 53 0.29 4.84 6.57
CA ASP A 53 -0.83 5.79 6.60
C ASP A 53 -1.68 5.64 7.88
N ILE A 54 -1.92 4.40 8.34
CA ILE A 54 -2.62 4.16 9.61
C ILE A 54 -1.86 4.80 10.79
N PHE A 55 -0.56 4.49 10.94
CA PHE A 55 0.25 5.03 12.04
C PHE A 55 0.38 6.54 11.98
N LEU A 56 0.57 7.11 10.78
CA LEU A 56 0.66 8.55 10.58
C LEU A 56 -0.62 9.26 11.03
N ARG A 57 -1.80 8.79 10.58
CA ARG A 57 -3.10 9.39 10.94
C ARG A 57 -3.41 9.25 12.42
N MET A 58 -3.13 8.10 13.02
CA MET A 58 -3.32 7.90 14.46
C MET A 58 -2.41 8.80 15.31
N ARG A 59 -1.21 9.14 14.80
CA ARG A 59 -0.30 10.09 15.44
C ARG A 59 -0.76 11.54 15.29
N GLU A 60 -1.24 11.92 14.11
CA GLU A 60 -1.60 13.30 13.78
C GLU A 60 -2.98 13.70 14.32
N ASP A 61 -3.90 12.77 14.41
CA ASP A 61 -5.25 13.02 14.91
C ASP A 61 -5.56 12.16 16.15
N PRO A 62 -5.58 12.77 17.35
CA PRO A 62 -5.89 12.04 18.59
C PRO A 62 -7.25 11.35 18.61
N THR A 63 -8.21 11.77 17.77
CA THR A 63 -9.54 11.14 17.70
C THR A 63 -9.48 9.72 17.13
N TYR A 64 -8.41 9.39 16.39
CA TYR A 64 -8.18 8.05 15.82
C TYR A 64 -7.48 7.09 16.78
N LYS A 65 -6.99 7.55 17.94
CA LYS A 65 -6.18 6.75 18.85
C LYS A 65 -6.84 5.41 19.23
N ASP A 66 -8.13 5.42 19.53
CA ASP A 66 -8.85 4.23 20.02
C ASP A 66 -9.73 3.58 18.94
N LYS A 67 -10.10 4.34 17.91
CA LYS A 67 -11.08 3.88 16.91
C LYS A 67 -10.45 3.61 15.53
N GLY A 68 -9.28 4.15 15.29
CA GLY A 68 -8.63 4.14 13.97
C GLY A 68 -9.34 5.02 12.93
N PRO A 69 -8.63 5.40 11.87
CA PRO A 69 -9.20 6.08 10.70
C PRO A 69 -10.05 5.15 9.84
N MET A 70 -10.93 5.74 9.01
CA MET A 70 -11.81 5.01 8.09
C MET A 70 -11.10 4.67 6.79
N TYR A 71 -11.22 3.41 6.37
CA TYR A 71 -10.66 2.89 5.13
C TYR A 71 -11.67 2.01 4.38
N THR A 72 -11.55 1.98 3.07
CA THR A 72 -11.92 0.81 2.28
C THR A 72 -10.73 -0.13 2.29
N VAL A 73 -10.94 -1.34 2.77
CA VAL A 73 -9.90 -2.37 2.94
C VAL A 73 -10.18 -3.51 2.00
N GLU A 74 -9.16 -3.89 1.24
CA GLU A 74 -9.18 -4.98 0.27
C GLU A 74 -8.29 -6.11 0.75
N VAL A 75 -8.86 -7.30 0.85
CA VAL A 75 -8.17 -8.52 1.29
C VAL A 75 -8.19 -9.52 0.15
N PHE A 76 -7.02 -9.95 -0.29
CA PHE A 76 -6.86 -10.96 -1.32
C PHE A 76 -6.47 -12.30 -0.68
N THR A 77 -7.11 -13.38 -1.10
CA THR A 77 -6.85 -14.73 -0.61
C THR A 77 -6.36 -15.66 -1.72
N LYS A 78 -5.75 -16.77 -1.30
CA LYS A 78 -5.31 -17.83 -2.21
C LYS A 78 -6.50 -18.40 -2.98
N GLU A 79 -6.27 -18.76 -4.24
CA GLU A 79 -7.25 -19.52 -5.03
C GLU A 79 -7.52 -20.89 -4.37
N GLY A 80 -8.79 -21.31 -4.42
CA GLY A 80 -9.21 -22.58 -3.81
C GLY A 80 -9.47 -22.51 -2.31
N THR A 81 -9.29 -21.36 -1.67
CA THR A 81 -9.70 -21.18 -0.27
C THR A 81 -11.21 -21.19 -0.17
N ASP A 82 -11.73 -21.78 0.91
CA ASP A 82 -13.17 -21.75 1.20
C ASP A 82 -13.63 -20.31 1.40
N THR A 83 -14.54 -19.88 0.51
CA THR A 83 -15.09 -18.51 0.51
C THR A 83 -15.83 -18.20 1.80
N GLU A 84 -16.57 -19.15 2.36
CA GLU A 84 -17.33 -18.95 3.60
C GLU A 84 -16.43 -18.89 4.83
N GLU A 85 -15.35 -19.65 4.85
CA GLU A 85 -14.33 -19.57 5.88
C GLU A 85 -13.66 -18.19 5.88
N SER A 86 -13.20 -17.73 4.72
CA SER A 86 -12.58 -16.42 4.54
C SER A 86 -13.55 -15.29 4.92
N ARG A 87 -14.79 -15.33 4.43
CA ARG A 87 -15.82 -14.35 4.77
C ARG A 87 -16.06 -14.30 6.27
N ARG A 88 -16.18 -15.45 6.91
CA ARG A 88 -16.43 -15.57 8.35
C ARG A 88 -15.26 -15.04 9.16
N HIS A 89 -14.03 -15.36 8.77
CA HIS A 89 -12.82 -14.84 9.43
C HIS A 89 -12.75 -13.32 9.33
N ILE A 90 -12.92 -12.76 8.14
CA ILE A 90 -12.90 -11.31 7.91
C ILE A 90 -14.02 -10.65 8.73
N SER A 91 -15.25 -11.17 8.65
CA SER A 91 -16.38 -10.60 9.41
C SER A 91 -16.16 -10.59 10.92
N ARG A 92 -15.60 -11.68 11.47
CA ARG A 92 -15.31 -11.77 12.92
C ARG A 92 -14.21 -10.81 13.34
N THR A 93 -13.20 -10.64 12.48
CA THR A 93 -12.04 -9.78 12.77
C THR A 93 -12.40 -8.30 12.66
N THR A 94 -13.21 -7.95 11.68
CA THR A 94 -13.51 -6.56 11.33
C THR A 94 -14.84 -6.07 11.93
N GLY A 95 -15.72 -6.99 12.32
CA GLY A 95 -17.10 -6.68 12.70
C GLY A 95 -18.00 -6.35 11.51
N MET A 96 -17.50 -6.46 10.26
CA MET A 96 -18.20 -6.07 9.05
C MET A 96 -18.27 -7.24 8.07
N ALA A 97 -19.44 -7.44 7.44
CA ALA A 97 -19.56 -8.40 6.35
C ALA A 97 -18.88 -7.83 5.09
N PRO A 98 -17.89 -8.53 4.51
CA PRO A 98 -17.23 -8.05 3.30
C PRO A 98 -18.12 -8.23 2.07
N ALA A 99 -18.01 -7.33 1.09
CA ALA A 99 -18.39 -7.60 -0.28
C ALA A 99 -17.37 -8.56 -0.90
N ILE A 100 -17.84 -9.52 -1.70
CA ILE A 100 -17.03 -10.61 -2.25
C ILE A 100 -16.96 -10.46 -3.76
N TYR A 101 -15.75 -10.47 -4.30
CA TYR A 101 -15.46 -10.36 -5.72
C TYR A 101 -14.60 -11.55 -6.19
N ASP A 102 -14.42 -11.66 -7.50
CA ASP A 102 -13.48 -12.55 -8.15
C ASP A 102 -13.59 -14.02 -7.68
N LYS A 103 -14.82 -14.51 -7.67
CA LYS A 103 -15.14 -15.90 -7.28
C LYS A 103 -14.66 -16.27 -5.87
N GLY A 104 -14.63 -15.29 -4.96
CA GLY A 104 -14.31 -15.55 -3.57
C GLY A 104 -12.82 -15.41 -3.22
N THR A 105 -12.03 -14.72 -4.03
CA THR A 105 -10.62 -14.45 -3.73
C THR A 105 -10.32 -12.99 -3.39
N HIS A 106 -11.30 -12.10 -3.53
CA HIS A 106 -11.17 -10.68 -3.24
C HIS A 106 -12.34 -10.20 -2.36
N TYR A 107 -12.01 -9.66 -1.20
CA TYR A 107 -12.95 -9.21 -0.19
C TYR A 107 -12.74 -7.73 0.08
N VAL A 108 -13.84 -6.97 0.13
CA VAL A 108 -13.81 -5.52 0.36
C VAL A 108 -14.66 -5.17 1.56
N THR A 109 -14.08 -4.46 2.51
CA THR A 109 -14.79 -3.92 3.68
C THR A 109 -14.59 -2.42 3.78
N HIS A 110 -15.57 -1.73 4.33
CA HIS A 110 -15.46 -0.32 4.69
C HIS A 110 -15.51 -0.20 6.21
N MET A 111 -14.41 0.20 6.84
CA MET A 111 -14.28 0.09 8.28
C MET A 111 -13.21 1.00 8.88
N ARG A 112 -13.29 1.20 10.19
CA ARG A 112 -12.19 1.77 10.96
C ARG A 112 -11.08 0.75 11.14
N MET A 113 -9.84 1.13 10.82
CA MET A 113 -8.69 0.24 10.90
C MET A 113 -7.75 0.65 12.04
N THR A 114 -7.40 -0.33 12.87
CA THR A 114 -6.33 -0.20 13.86
C THR A 114 -5.22 -1.20 13.57
N PRO A 115 -4.00 -1.00 14.09
CA PRO A 115 -2.90 -1.96 13.91
C PRO A 115 -3.23 -3.36 14.41
N GLU A 116 -4.05 -3.49 15.47
CA GLU A 116 -4.45 -4.77 16.05
C GLU A 116 -5.39 -5.54 15.12
N ILE A 117 -6.35 -4.85 14.50
CA ILE A 117 -7.25 -5.45 13.51
C ILE A 117 -6.46 -5.87 12.28
N LEU A 118 -5.58 -4.98 11.80
CA LEU A 118 -4.71 -5.25 10.66
C LEU A 118 -3.83 -6.48 10.89
N LYS A 119 -3.28 -6.62 12.11
CA LYS A 119 -2.46 -7.77 12.47
C LYS A 119 -3.25 -9.07 12.42
N LYS A 120 -4.47 -9.10 12.93
CA LYS A 120 -5.35 -10.28 12.88
C LYS A 120 -5.70 -10.68 11.45
N LEU A 121 -5.93 -9.71 10.55
CA LEU A 121 -6.14 -9.99 9.13
C LEU A 121 -4.86 -10.53 8.47
N ASN A 122 -3.71 -9.91 8.76
CA ASN A 122 -2.41 -10.34 8.24
C ASN A 122 -2.06 -11.78 8.65
N ASP A 123 -2.42 -12.18 9.86
CA ASP A 123 -2.07 -13.50 10.40
C ASP A 123 -2.96 -14.64 9.89
N PHE A 124 -4.06 -14.32 9.19
CA PHE A 124 -4.87 -15.34 8.58
C PHE A 124 -4.11 -16.02 7.43
N GLU A 125 -3.93 -17.33 7.50
CA GLU A 125 -3.02 -18.07 6.62
C GLU A 125 -3.38 -18.00 5.14
N HIS A 126 -4.68 -17.88 4.84
CA HIS A 126 -5.17 -17.83 3.46
C HIS A 126 -5.04 -16.47 2.80
N VAL A 127 -4.76 -15.42 3.56
CA VAL A 127 -4.53 -14.08 3.03
C VAL A 127 -3.18 -14.01 2.32
N LEU A 128 -3.19 -13.43 1.13
CA LEU A 128 -2.00 -13.13 0.33
C LEU A 128 -1.58 -11.68 0.49
N GLU A 129 -2.52 -10.75 0.30
CA GLU A 129 -2.24 -9.33 0.37
C GLU A 129 -3.42 -8.55 0.95
N ILE A 130 -3.11 -7.42 1.56
CA ILE A 130 -4.07 -6.48 2.14
C ILE A 130 -3.68 -5.08 1.70
N TYR A 131 -4.66 -4.34 1.18
CA TYR A 131 -4.56 -2.94 0.82
C TYR A 131 -5.61 -2.12 1.56
N GLY A 132 -5.36 -0.83 1.72
CA GLY A 132 -6.31 0.09 2.29
C GLY A 132 -6.26 1.44 1.62
N THR A 133 -7.44 2.00 1.36
CA THR A 133 -7.60 3.35 0.84
C THR A 133 -8.36 4.20 1.85
N TYR A 134 -7.72 5.27 2.33
CA TYR A 134 -8.33 6.18 3.28
C TYR A 134 -9.54 6.90 2.66
N THR A 135 -10.65 6.88 3.37
CA THR A 135 -11.89 7.51 2.91
C THR A 135 -12.26 8.77 3.71
N GLY A 136 -11.83 8.85 4.95
CA GLY A 136 -12.11 9.98 5.86
C GLY A 136 -13.57 10.19 6.21
N THR A 137 -14.47 9.43 5.60
CA THR A 137 -15.92 9.53 5.74
C THR A 137 -16.54 8.14 5.86
N ASP A 138 -17.82 8.07 6.20
CA ASP A 138 -18.56 6.80 6.22
C ASP A 138 -18.97 6.32 4.81
N ALA A 139 -18.62 7.07 3.76
CA ALA A 139 -18.89 6.67 2.39
C ALA A 139 -17.87 5.63 1.91
N SER A 140 -18.36 4.44 1.57
CA SER A 140 -17.55 3.40 0.94
C SER A 140 -17.19 3.77 -0.50
N ILE A 141 -15.94 3.56 -0.87
CA ILE A 141 -15.49 3.49 -2.25
C ILE A 141 -15.36 2.02 -2.64
N GLY A 142 -15.70 1.69 -3.87
CA GLY A 142 -15.57 0.31 -4.37
C GLY A 142 -14.11 -0.17 -4.43
N PRO A 143 -13.87 -1.38 -4.94
CA PRO A 143 -12.51 -1.91 -5.15
C PRO A 143 -11.66 -0.95 -5.97
N ALA A 144 -10.47 -0.63 -5.48
CA ALA A 144 -9.52 0.25 -6.16
C ALA A 144 -8.38 -0.52 -6.83
N HIS A 145 -8.17 -1.78 -6.45
CA HIS A 145 -7.09 -2.62 -6.97
C HIS A 145 -7.61 -3.65 -7.97
N ASP A 146 -6.92 -3.76 -9.10
CA ASP A 146 -7.24 -4.73 -10.15
C ASP A 146 -6.51 -6.05 -9.91
N LEU A 147 -7.28 -7.13 -9.75
CA LEU A 147 -6.75 -8.50 -9.64
C LEU A 147 -5.97 -8.95 -10.88
N GLY A 148 -6.24 -8.38 -12.05
CA GLY A 148 -5.53 -8.71 -13.28
C GLY A 148 -4.02 -8.51 -13.16
N ASP A 149 -3.60 -7.41 -12.56
CA ASP A 149 -2.18 -7.10 -12.35
C ASP A 149 -1.55 -7.92 -11.22
N PHE A 150 -2.34 -8.26 -10.22
CA PHE A 150 -1.93 -9.11 -9.10
C PHE A 150 -1.62 -10.54 -9.58
N ARG A 151 -2.54 -11.15 -10.34
CA ARG A 151 -2.35 -12.50 -10.89
C ARG A 151 -1.14 -12.59 -11.83
N LYS A 152 -0.88 -11.56 -12.63
CA LYS A 152 0.30 -11.52 -13.51
C LYS A 152 1.60 -11.55 -12.72
N ARG A 153 1.72 -10.78 -11.64
CA ARG A 153 2.93 -10.75 -10.80
C ARG A 153 3.27 -12.12 -10.20
N TYR A 154 2.27 -12.86 -9.73
CA TYR A 154 2.49 -14.19 -9.14
C TYR A 154 2.68 -15.30 -10.18
N GLN A 155 2.11 -15.18 -11.38
CA GLN A 155 2.33 -16.13 -12.47
C GLN A 155 3.72 -16.02 -13.09
N ASP A 156 4.27 -14.82 -13.18
CA ASP A 156 5.62 -14.59 -13.71
C ASP A 156 6.72 -15.12 -12.77
N ASP A 157 6.57 -14.97 -11.46
CA ASP A 157 7.51 -15.54 -10.47
C ASP A 157 7.52 -17.08 -10.46
N GLY A 158 6.42 -17.71 -10.83
CA GLY A 158 6.31 -19.18 -10.94
C GLY A 158 6.94 -19.77 -12.19
N ARG A 159 7.07 -19.02 -13.26
CA ARG A 159 7.61 -19.52 -14.54
C ARG A 159 9.14 -19.48 -14.65
N GLN A 160 9.82 -18.68 -13.86
CA GLN A 160 11.29 -18.59 -13.90
C GLN A 160 12.01 -19.75 -13.19
N LYS A 161 11.29 -20.64 -12.49
CA LYS A 161 11.90 -21.75 -11.76
C LYS A 161 11.99 -23.09 -12.51
N ASN A 162 11.47 -23.17 -13.75
CA ASN A 162 11.42 -24.41 -14.52
C ASN A 162 12.22 -24.38 -15.84
N ILE A 163 13.31 -23.60 -15.93
CA ILE A 163 14.26 -23.68 -17.03
C ILE A 163 15.65 -23.94 -16.43
N SER A 164 15.90 -25.20 -16.18
CA SER A 164 17.25 -25.76 -16.02
C SER A 164 17.26 -27.16 -16.57
#